data_ff6e08ef881cd370ce3051a86387dc79
#
_entry.id   ff6e08ef881cd370ce3051a86387dc79
#
_cell.length_a   1.000
_cell.length_b   1.000
_cell.length_c   1.000
_cell.angle_alpha   90.00
_cell.angle_beta   90.00
_cell.angle_gamma   90.00
#
_symmetry.space_group_name_H-M   'P 1'
#
loop_
_entity.id
_entity.type
_entity.pdbx_description
1 polymer ?
#
loop_
_entity_poly.entity_id
_entity_poly.type
_entity_poly.pdbx_seq_one_letter_code
_entity_poly.pdbx_strand_id
1 'polypeptide(L)'
;MYFHAVELVFRESAKAVVDDPTKTSRWVYAGLPVLMAGVEAFLIEHQHLLKDSSSIQILAGVDPLRDVLKLYPLTDELRQDLEALIEIRNQIVHPSSVPFGKPEWPESLQRLRDRKVLDGNKPQSGMHALALLASHRVFEWAVEQCAEALDVVAGSDPERSWLFHGQAQNLWRVLEKPTPQGAEIC
;
A
#
# COMPACT_ATOMS: atom_id res chain seq x y z
N MET A 1 -11.13 -9.75 5.68
CA MET A 1 -11.75 -9.75 4.32
C MET A 1 -10.90 -9.00 3.31
N TYR A 2 -10.50 -7.74 3.53
CA TYR A 2 -9.67 -6.94 2.59
C TYR A 2 -8.37 -7.63 2.18
N PHE A 3 -7.55 -8.08 3.12
CA PHE A 3 -6.23 -8.64 2.83
C PHE A 3 -6.25 -9.98 2.09
N HIS A 4 -7.33 -10.74 2.20
CA HIS A 4 -7.52 -11.90 1.32
C HIS A 4 -7.77 -11.50 -0.14
N ALA A 5 -8.55 -10.44 -0.36
CA ALA A 5 -8.72 -9.88 -1.71
C ALA A 5 -7.40 -9.32 -2.26
N VAL A 6 -6.61 -8.66 -1.42
CA VAL A 6 -5.25 -8.20 -1.78
C VAL A 6 -4.37 -9.36 -2.22
N GLU A 7 -4.36 -10.46 -1.47
CA GLU A 7 -3.59 -11.66 -1.81
C GLU A 7 -3.95 -12.21 -3.19
N LEU A 8 -5.24 -12.37 -3.47
CA LEU A 8 -5.70 -12.85 -4.77
C LEU A 8 -5.24 -11.95 -5.91
N VAL A 9 -5.45 -10.64 -5.77
CA VAL A 9 -5.06 -9.66 -6.80
C VAL A 9 -3.55 -9.58 -6.95
N PHE A 10 -2.79 -9.68 -5.86
CA PHE A 10 -1.33 -9.68 -5.87
C PHE A 10 -0.79 -10.87 -6.67
N ARG A 11 -1.31 -12.07 -6.39
CA ARG A 11 -0.92 -13.30 -7.11
C ARG A 11 -1.24 -13.22 -8.60
N GLU A 12 -2.41 -12.69 -8.97
CA GLU A 12 -2.77 -12.50 -10.39
C GLU A 12 -1.89 -11.42 -11.05
N SER A 13 -1.53 -10.36 -10.32
CA SER A 13 -0.59 -9.35 -10.80
C SER A 13 0.80 -9.96 -11.05
N ALA A 14 1.31 -10.77 -10.12
CA ALA A 14 2.60 -11.45 -10.26
C ALA A 14 2.62 -12.39 -11.48
N LYS A 15 1.56 -13.18 -11.68
CA LYS A 15 1.43 -14.05 -12.86
C LYS A 15 1.44 -13.30 -14.18
N ALA A 16 0.84 -12.10 -14.20
CA ALA A 16 0.74 -11.28 -15.40
C ALA A 16 2.08 -10.66 -15.83
N VAL A 17 3.07 -10.60 -14.93
CA VAL A 17 4.35 -9.91 -15.14
C VAL A 17 5.57 -10.80 -14.80
N VAL A 18 5.46 -12.11 -15.00
CA VAL A 18 6.50 -13.12 -14.64
C VAL A 18 7.89 -12.72 -15.13
N ASP A 19 7.99 -12.15 -16.34
CA ASP A 19 9.27 -11.80 -16.94
C ASP A 19 9.80 -10.41 -16.55
N ASP A 20 8.92 -9.54 -16.06
CA ASP A 20 9.27 -8.15 -15.75
C ASP A 20 8.28 -7.50 -14.78
N PRO A 21 8.61 -7.44 -13.48
CA PRO A 21 7.73 -6.85 -12.46
C PRO A 21 7.54 -5.34 -12.59
N THR A 22 8.31 -4.66 -13.45
CA THR A 22 8.16 -3.24 -13.73
C THR A 22 7.06 -2.96 -14.75
N LYS A 23 6.55 -3.97 -15.44
CA LYS A 23 5.43 -3.82 -16.37
C LYS A 23 4.14 -3.45 -15.64
N THR A 24 3.32 -2.67 -16.33
CA THR A 24 1.98 -2.31 -15.88
C THR A 24 1.11 -3.55 -15.76
N SER A 25 0.45 -3.71 -14.62
CA SER A 25 -0.53 -4.76 -14.39
C SER A 25 -1.89 -4.15 -14.10
N ARG A 26 -2.91 -4.56 -14.88
CA ARG A 26 -4.30 -4.14 -14.64
C ARG A 26 -4.82 -4.50 -13.24
N TRP A 27 -4.25 -5.52 -12.64
CA TRP A 27 -4.62 -5.96 -11.30
C TRP A 27 -4.23 -4.96 -10.21
N VAL A 28 -3.19 -4.15 -10.44
CA VAL A 28 -2.74 -3.13 -9.49
C VAL A 28 -3.76 -2.00 -9.37
N TYR A 29 -4.47 -1.66 -10.45
CA TYR A 29 -5.56 -0.67 -10.42
C TYR A 29 -6.69 -1.05 -9.44
N ALA A 30 -6.95 -2.34 -9.26
CA ALA A 30 -7.92 -2.82 -8.27
C ALA A 30 -7.25 -3.08 -6.91
N GLY A 31 -6.06 -3.67 -6.91
CA GLY A 31 -5.37 -4.16 -5.72
C GLY A 31 -4.91 -3.06 -4.77
N LEU A 32 -4.30 -2.01 -5.30
CA LEU A 32 -3.78 -0.92 -4.47
C LEU A 32 -4.88 -0.16 -3.72
N PRO A 33 -6.00 0.25 -4.35
CA PRO A 33 -7.12 0.84 -3.62
C PRO A 33 -7.71 -0.07 -2.54
N VAL A 34 -7.82 -1.39 -2.81
CA VAL A 34 -8.32 -2.37 -1.82
C VAL A 34 -7.34 -2.52 -0.65
N LEU A 35 -6.03 -2.56 -0.91
CA LEU A 35 -5.00 -2.58 0.12
C LEU A 35 -5.13 -1.35 1.03
N MET A 36 -5.17 -0.16 0.46
CA MET A 36 -5.25 1.09 1.20
C MET A 36 -6.55 1.20 2.00
N ALA A 37 -7.68 0.77 1.44
CA ALA A 37 -8.96 0.72 2.15
C ALA A 37 -8.91 -0.28 3.33
N GLY A 38 -8.22 -1.40 3.18
CA GLY A 38 -8.01 -2.38 4.24
C GLY A 38 -7.18 -1.82 5.39
N VAL A 39 -6.10 -1.12 5.08
CA VAL A 39 -5.25 -0.44 6.08
C VAL A 39 -6.03 0.65 6.81
N GLU A 40 -6.76 1.50 6.07
CA GLU A 40 -7.59 2.55 6.65
C GLU A 40 -8.63 1.97 7.61
N ALA A 41 -9.38 0.96 7.18
CA ALA A 41 -10.39 0.30 8.01
C ALA A 41 -9.77 -0.29 9.29
N PHE A 42 -8.59 -0.95 9.15
CA PHE A 42 -7.87 -1.52 10.28
C PHE A 42 -7.42 -0.45 11.28
N LEU A 43 -6.83 0.65 10.82
CA LEU A 43 -6.37 1.74 11.68
C LEU A 43 -7.53 2.45 12.41
N ILE A 44 -8.64 2.63 11.71
CA ILE A 44 -9.86 3.19 12.30
C ILE A 44 -10.40 2.26 13.38
N GLU A 45 -10.52 0.96 13.11
CA GLU A 45 -10.97 -0.04 14.07
C GLU A 45 -10.06 -0.06 15.31
N HIS A 46 -8.74 -0.03 15.11
CA HIS A 46 -7.79 0.04 16.22
C HIS A 46 -8.01 1.28 17.08
N GLN A 47 -8.20 2.45 16.47
CA GLN A 47 -8.49 3.68 17.23
C GLN A 47 -9.81 3.59 18.02
N HIS A 48 -10.84 2.97 17.47
CA HIS A 48 -12.09 2.74 18.18
C HIS A 48 -11.92 1.85 19.42
N LEU A 49 -11.02 0.88 19.35
CA LEU A 49 -10.73 -0.01 20.47
C LEU A 49 -9.86 0.63 21.56
N LEU A 50 -9.02 1.62 21.19
CA LEU A 50 -8.14 2.32 22.13
C LEU A 50 -8.82 3.44 22.88
N LYS A 51 -9.91 4.00 22.36
CA LYS A 51 -10.51 5.22 22.88
C LYS A 51 -11.96 5.03 23.27
N ASP A 52 -12.32 5.61 24.43
CA ASP A 52 -13.69 5.95 24.73
C ASP A 52 -14.29 6.84 23.63
N SER A 53 -15.56 6.69 23.38
CA SER A 53 -16.36 7.23 22.26
C SER A 53 -16.20 8.73 21.93
N SER A 54 -15.51 9.51 22.76
CA SER A 54 -15.26 10.96 22.54
C SER A 54 -14.20 11.27 21.48
N SER A 55 -13.42 10.29 21.05
CA SER A 55 -12.30 10.45 20.10
C SER A 55 -12.69 10.21 18.63
N ILE A 56 -13.91 9.78 18.38
CA ILE A 56 -14.43 9.47 17.02
C ILE A 56 -14.47 10.70 16.12
N GLN A 57 -14.54 11.91 16.69
CA GLN A 57 -14.57 13.16 15.92
C GLN A 57 -13.29 13.45 15.12
N ILE A 58 -12.15 12.84 15.48
CA ILE A 58 -10.88 13.05 14.75
C ILE A 58 -10.88 12.36 13.39
N LEU A 59 -11.68 11.28 13.24
CA LEU A 59 -11.73 10.48 12.02
C LEU A 59 -12.72 10.99 10.96
N ALA A 60 -13.43 12.06 11.24
CA ALA A 60 -14.37 12.71 10.30
C ALA A 60 -13.68 13.72 9.35
N GLY A 61 -12.35 13.71 9.28
CA GLY A 61 -11.56 14.58 8.39
C GLY A 61 -11.71 14.24 6.91
N VAL A 62 -11.19 15.14 6.08
CA VAL A 62 -11.21 15.01 4.61
C VAL A 62 -10.32 13.83 4.13
N ASP A 63 -9.31 13.45 4.91
CA ASP A 63 -8.43 12.31 4.64
C ASP A 63 -8.21 11.52 5.95
N PRO A 64 -9.16 10.62 6.30
CA PRO A 64 -9.11 9.87 7.56
C PRO A 64 -7.81 9.06 7.73
N LEU A 65 -7.31 8.47 6.66
CA LEU A 65 -6.08 7.67 6.71
C LEU A 65 -4.86 8.52 7.10
N ARG A 66 -4.70 9.68 6.47
CA ARG A 66 -3.57 10.60 6.76
C ARG A 66 -3.61 11.11 8.20
N ASP A 67 -4.79 11.39 8.71
CA ASP A 67 -4.95 11.87 10.09
C ASP A 67 -4.69 10.77 11.11
N VAL A 68 -5.16 9.56 10.85
CA VAL A 68 -4.91 8.40 11.73
C VAL A 68 -3.42 8.04 11.79
N LEU A 69 -2.70 8.09 10.67
CA LEU A 69 -1.27 7.79 10.61
C LEU A 69 -0.43 8.70 11.53
N LYS A 70 -0.88 9.94 11.80
CA LYS A 70 -0.21 10.87 12.73
C LYS A 70 -0.27 10.42 14.19
N LEU A 71 -1.20 9.54 14.53
CA LEU A 71 -1.43 9.07 15.89
C LEU A 71 -0.49 7.93 16.30
N TYR A 72 0.23 7.34 15.33
CA TYR A 72 1.12 6.20 15.57
C TYR A 72 2.60 6.60 15.52
N PRO A 73 3.47 5.92 16.28
CA PRO A 73 4.90 6.20 16.34
C PRO A 73 5.65 5.64 15.11
N LEU A 74 5.17 5.98 13.92
CA LEU A 74 5.82 5.62 12.67
C LEU A 74 7.11 6.42 12.50
N THR A 75 8.13 5.80 11.91
CA THR A 75 9.32 6.53 11.47
C THR A 75 8.96 7.57 10.43
N ASP A 76 9.73 8.65 10.32
CA ASP A 76 9.48 9.68 9.30
C ASP A 76 9.56 9.10 7.89
N GLU A 77 10.42 8.12 7.69
CA GLU A 77 10.61 7.44 6.42
C GLU A 77 9.36 6.64 6.04
N LEU A 78 8.85 5.80 6.94
CA LEU A 78 7.63 5.01 6.71
C LEU A 78 6.40 5.90 6.54
N ARG A 79 6.33 7.00 7.30
CA ARG A 79 5.25 7.99 7.15
C ARG A 79 5.23 8.61 5.75
N GLN A 80 6.38 9.05 5.25
CA GLN A 80 6.50 9.59 3.88
C GLN A 80 6.15 8.55 2.81
N ASP A 81 6.51 7.28 3.03
CA ASP A 81 6.15 6.19 2.12
C ASP A 81 4.63 5.97 2.07
N LEU A 82 3.96 5.98 3.22
CA LEU A 82 2.51 5.85 3.30
C LEU A 82 1.79 7.08 2.71
N GLU A 83 2.32 8.28 2.90
CA GLU A 83 1.80 9.49 2.25
C GLU A 83 1.91 9.41 0.73
N ALA A 84 3.04 8.92 0.20
CA ALA A 84 3.19 8.66 -1.22
C ALA A 84 2.18 7.61 -1.73
N LEU A 85 1.92 6.55 -0.95
CA LEU A 85 0.91 5.54 -1.29
C LEU A 85 -0.51 6.12 -1.33
N ILE A 86 -0.87 7.02 -0.41
CA ILE A 86 -2.16 7.72 -0.44
C ILE A 86 -2.29 8.53 -1.75
N GLU A 87 -1.26 9.24 -2.15
CA GLU A 87 -1.25 10.00 -3.41
C GLU A 87 -1.35 9.09 -4.63
N ILE A 88 -0.60 7.98 -4.65
CA ILE A 88 -0.66 6.99 -5.72
C ILE A 88 -2.06 6.41 -5.85
N ARG A 89 -2.67 6.00 -4.73
CA ARG A 89 -4.07 5.53 -4.71
C ARG A 89 -5.01 6.57 -5.29
N ASN A 90 -4.86 7.84 -4.88
CA ASN A 90 -5.70 8.92 -5.38
C ASN A 90 -5.52 9.15 -6.88
N GLN A 91 -4.29 9.05 -7.40
CA GLN A 91 -4.01 9.16 -8.83
C GLN A 91 -4.58 7.97 -9.62
N ILE A 92 -4.58 6.77 -9.06
CA ILE A 92 -5.18 5.59 -9.69
C ILE A 92 -6.71 5.70 -9.72
N VAL A 93 -7.33 6.12 -8.64
CA VAL A 93 -8.79 6.24 -8.54
C VAL A 93 -9.32 7.48 -9.28
N HIS A 94 -8.54 8.57 -9.30
CA HIS A 94 -8.88 9.84 -9.91
C HIS A 94 -7.80 10.32 -10.89
N PRO A 95 -7.63 9.66 -12.04
CA PRO A 95 -6.52 9.92 -12.97
C PRO A 95 -6.51 11.33 -13.57
N SER A 96 -7.59 12.08 -13.46
CA SER A 96 -7.67 13.48 -13.93
C SER A 96 -6.83 14.46 -13.11
N SER A 97 -6.34 14.05 -11.95
CA SER A 97 -5.52 14.90 -11.06
C SER A 97 -4.04 14.97 -11.46
N VAL A 98 -3.58 14.17 -12.43
CA VAL A 98 -2.19 14.22 -12.92
C VAL A 98 -2.05 15.34 -13.95
N PRO A 99 -1.37 16.47 -13.64
CA PRO A 99 -1.25 17.57 -14.56
C PRO A 99 -0.42 17.18 -15.78
N PHE A 100 -1.02 17.26 -16.97
CA PHE A 100 -0.28 17.14 -18.21
C PHE A 100 0.73 18.29 -18.34
N GLY A 101 1.98 17.95 -18.61
CA GLY A 101 2.98 18.93 -19.03
C GLY A 101 3.79 19.63 -17.94
N LYS A 102 3.68 19.25 -16.67
CA LYS A 102 4.63 19.75 -15.67
C LYS A 102 5.99 19.06 -15.83
N PRO A 103 7.10 19.81 -15.87
CA PRO A 103 8.44 19.27 -16.01
C PRO A 103 8.95 18.52 -14.76
N GLU A 104 8.23 18.65 -13.65
CA GLU A 104 8.61 18.07 -12.37
C GLU A 104 7.88 16.75 -12.16
N TRP A 105 8.58 15.80 -11.53
CA TRP A 105 7.96 14.57 -11.10
C TRP A 105 6.94 14.87 -10.01
N PRO A 106 5.74 14.24 -10.02
CA PRO A 106 4.91 14.18 -8.84
C PRO A 106 5.72 13.67 -7.65
N GLU A 107 5.50 14.22 -6.47
CA GLU A 107 6.27 13.89 -5.26
C GLU A 107 6.26 12.39 -4.96
N SER A 108 5.09 11.74 -5.14
CA SER A 108 4.92 10.30 -5.01
C SER A 108 5.83 9.50 -5.95
N LEU A 109 5.99 9.92 -7.22
CA LEU A 109 6.90 9.27 -8.16
C LEU A 109 8.37 9.52 -7.80
N GLN A 110 8.71 10.71 -7.34
CA GLN A 110 10.05 10.98 -6.84
C GLN A 110 10.38 10.07 -5.66
N ARG A 111 9.45 9.90 -4.72
CA ARG A 111 9.63 8.99 -3.57
C ARG A 111 9.89 7.57 -4.00
N LEU A 112 9.15 7.03 -4.98
CA LEU A 112 9.36 5.68 -5.52
C LEU A 112 10.75 5.52 -6.16
N ARG A 113 11.29 6.57 -6.78
CA ARG A 113 12.66 6.55 -7.33
C ARG A 113 13.70 6.53 -6.22
N ASP A 114 13.54 7.37 -5.22
CA ASP A 114 14.46 7.45 -4.08
C ASP A 114 14.52 6.11 -3.33
N ARG A 115 13.39 5.41 -3.27
CA ARG A 115 13.27 4.03 -2.76
C ARG A 115 13.72 2.95 -3.75
N LYS A 116 14.16 3.31 -4.94
CA LYS A 116 14.58 2.37 -6.02
C LYS A 116 13.47 1.38 -6.43
N VAL A 117 12.21 1.76 -6.21
CA VAL A 117 11.04 0.99 -6.66
C VAL A 117 10.82 1.19 -8.15
N LEU A 118 11.07 2.40 -8.65
CA LEU A 118 11.02 2.74 -10.08
C LEU A 118 12.41 3.01 -10.62
N ASP A 119 12.71 2.46 -11.79
CA ASP A 119 13.94 2.74 -12.52
C ASP A 119 13.83 4.05 -13.30
N GLY A 120 14.86 4.78 -13.27
CA GLY A 120 15.37 6.09 -13.63
C GLY A 120 14.73 6.98 -14.70
N ASN A 121 13.88 6.58 -15.59
CA ASN A 121 13.44 7.49 -16.66
C ASN A 121 12.16 8.27 -16.27
N LYS A 122 12.24 9.60 -16.46
CA LYS A 122 11.11 10.50 -16.23
C LYS A 122 9.92 10.10 -17.12
N PRO A 123 8.68 10.05 -16.59
CA PRO A 123 7.52 9.75 -17.42
C PRO A 123 7.35 10.81 -18.51
N GLN A 124 7.09 10.35 -19.72
CA GLN A 124 6.94 11.20 -20.90
C GLN A 124 5.54 11.84 -20.98
N SER A 125 4.58 11.29 -20.25
CA SER A 125 3.19 11.75 -20.22
C SER A 125 2.50 11.33 -18.91
N GLY A 126 1.34 11.93 -18.63
CA GLY A 126 0.51 11.52 -17.48
C GLY A 126 0.05 10.05 -17.57
N MET A 127 -0.24 9.54 -18.75
CA MET A 127 -0.58 8.12 -18.96
C MET A 127 0.61 7.21 -18.69
N HIS A 128 1.83 7.63 -19.06
CA HIS A 128 3.04 6.89 -18.75
C HIS A 128 3.32 6.89 -17.23
N ALA A 129 3.13 8.04 -16.56
CA ALA A 129 3.23 8.11 -15.11
C ALA A 129 2.25 7.15 -14.43
N LEU A 130 0.99 7.15 -14.85
CA LEU A 130 -0.03 6.25 -14.31
C LEU A 130 0.31 4.77 -14.57
N ALA A 131 0.86 4.45 -15.74
CA ALA A 131 1.31 3.10 -16.06
C ALA A 131 2.45 2.64 -15.15
N LEU A 132 3.42 3.50 -14.84
CA LEU A 132 4.50 3.21 -13.90
C LEU A 132 3.96 2.96 -12.48
N LEU A 133 3.01 3.77 -12.01
CA LEU A 133 2.38 3.61 -10.70
C LEU A 133 1.60 2.30 -10.59
N ALA A 134 1.07 1.78 -11.68
CA ALA A 134 0.33 0.53 -11.73
C ALA A 134 1.20 -0.70 -12.05
N SER A 135 2.51 -0.65 -11.80
CA SER A 135 3.40 -1.81 -11.93
C SER A 135 3.29 -2.76 -10.73
N HIS A 136 3.56 -4.05 -10.97
CA HIS A 136 3.57 -5.04 -9.89
C HIS A 136 4.60 -4.70 -8.82
N ARG A 137 5.75 -4.17 -9.19
CA ARG A 137 6.81 -3.75 -8.26
C ARG A 137 6.35 -2.63 -7.30
N VAL A 138 5.55 -1.69 -7.80
CA VAL A 138 4.92 -0.66 -6.93
C VAL A 138 3.93 -1.31 -5.97
N PHE A 139 3.17 -2.30 -6.44
CA PHE A 139 2.22 -3.01 -5.60
C PHE A 139 2.92 -3.85 -4.51
N GLU A 140 4.00 -4.55 -4.87
CA GLU A 140 4.85 -5.30 -3.92
C GLU A 140 5.37 -4.37 -2.82
N TRP A 141 5.98 -3.24 -3.21
CA TRP A 141 6.44 -2.24 -2.26
C TRP A 141 5.29 -1.68 -1.40
N ALA A 142 4.13 -1.43 -1.98
CA ALA A 142 2.96 -0.95 -1.22
C ALA A 142 2.51 -1.95 -0.15
N VAL A 143 2.48 -3.25 -0.47
CA VAL A 143 2.15 -4.32 0.49
C VAL A 143 3.18 -4.34 1.62
N GLU A 144 4.47 -4.23 1.31
CA GLU A 144 5.56 -4.20 2.28
C GLU A 144 5.42 -3.01 3.25
N GLN A 145 5.23 -1.79 2.75
CA GLN A 145 5.08 -0.61 3.60
C GLN A 145 3.81 -0.67 4.47
N CYS A 146 2.72 -1.20 3.93
CA CYS A 146 1.49 -1.39 4.69
C CYS A 146 1.66 -2.47 5.77
N ALA A 147 2.36 -3.57 5.49
CA ALA A 147 2.65 -4.61 6.47
C ALA A 147 3.50 -4.07 7.62
N GLU A 148 4.57 -3.33 7.31
CA GLU A 148 5.43 -2.68 8.31
C GLU A 148 4.63 -1.69 9.18
N ALA A 149 3.77 -0.88 8.58
CA ALA A 149 2.91 0.04 9.34
C ALA A 149 1.97 -0.69 10.30
N LEU A 150 1.36 -1.80 9.86
CA LEU A 150 0.48 -2.59 10.71
C LEU A 150 1.24 -3.29 11.85
N ASP A 151 2.50 -3.70 11.63
CA ASP A 151 3.35 -4.25 12.69
C ASP A 151 3.67 -3.19 13.76
N VAL A 152 3.99 -1.96 13.36
CA VAL A 152 4.20 -0.84 14.30
C VAL A 152 2.92 -0.57 15.10
N VAL A 153 1.78 -0.55 14.45
CA VAL A 153 0.48 -0.36 15.11
C VAL A 153 0.19 -1.49 16.10
N ALA A 154 0.38 -2.75 15.69
CA ALA A 154 0.20 -3.90 16.56
C ALA A 154 1.14 -3.86 17.78
N GLY A 155 2.37 -3.41 17.59
CA GLY A 155 3.36 -3.24 18.66
C GLY A 155 3.06 -2.07 19.62
N SER A 156 2.23 -1.11 19.22
CA SER A 156 1.88 0.06 20.05
C SER A 156 0.91 -0.24 21.18
N ASP A 157 0.19 -1.36 21.14
CA ASP A 157 -0.72 -1.84 22.18
C ASP A 157 -0.46 -3.33 22.50
N PRO A 158 0.50 -3.63 23.41
CA PRO A 158 0.85 -4.98 23.75
C PRO A 158 -0.31 -5.84 24.28
N GLU A 159 -1.29 -5.24 24.95
CA GLU A 159 -2.44 -5.96 25.53
C GLU A 159 -3.39 -6.48 24.45
N ARG A 160 -3.48 -5.78 23.31
CA ARG A 160 -4.34 -6.11 22.18
C ARG A 160 -3.58 -6.51 20.93
N SER A 161 -2.25 -6.58 21.01
CA SER A 161 -1.38 -6.87 19.85
C SER A 161 -1.78 -8.16 19.13
N TRP A 162 -2.30 -9.17 19.84
CA TRP A 162 -2.73 -10.44 19.27
C TRP A 162 -3.89 -10.28 18.25
N LEU A 163 -4.77 -9.29 18.44
CA LEU A 163 -5.86 -9.01 17.49
C LEU A 163 -5.31 -8.48 16.15
N PHE A 164 -4.19 -7.79 16.18
CA PHE A 164 -3.66 -7.01 15.07
C PHE A 164 -2.47 -7.68 14.40
N HIS A 165 -1.66 -8.44 15.11
CA HIS A 165 -0.54 -9.20 14.53
C HIS A 165 -0.98 -10.12 13.39
N GLY A 166 -2.15 -10.74 13.50
CA GLY A 166 -2.68 -11.58 12.44
C GLY A 166 -2.91 -10.84 11.13
N GLN A 167 -3.24 -9.56 11.16
CA GLN A 167 -3.47 -8.75 9.96
C GLN A 167 -2.16 -8.36 9.29
N ALA A 168 -1.16 -7.92 10.06
CA ALA A 168 0.19 -7.67 9.55
C ALA A 168 0.80 -8.93 8.93
N GLN A 169 0.71 -10.06 9.63
CA GLN A 169 1.18 -11.36 9.12
C GLN A 169 0.49 -11.78 7.82
N ASN A 170 -0.81 -11.49 7.67
CA ASN A 170 -1.52 -11.77 6.42
C ASN A 170 -0.90 -10.99 5.25
N LEU A 171 -0.50 -9.73 5.44
CA LEU A 171 0.19 -8.97 4.40
C LEU A 171 1.61 -9.49 4.12
N TRP A 172 2.36 -9.85 5.15
CA TRP A 172 3.68 -10.47 4.95
C TRP A 172 3.60 -11.78 4.16
N ARG A 173 2.59 -12.61 4.41
CA ARG A 173 2.34 -13.84 3.62
C ARG A 173 2.03 -13.57 2.14
N VAL A 174 1.45 -12.42 1.82
CA VAL A 174 1.23 -12.01 0.42
C VAL A 174 2.55 -11.93 -0.34
N LEU A 175 3.61 -11.45 0.32
CA LEU A 175 4.96 -11.30 -0.23
C LEU A 175 5.75 -12.61 -0.28
N GLU A 176 5.36 -13.61 0.50
CA GLU A 176 5.99 -14.92 0.46
C GLU A 176 5.76 -15.55 -0.92
N LYS A 177 6.84 -15.90 -1.61
CA LYS A 177 6.73 -16.65 -2.86
C LYS A 177 6.01 -17.97 -2.57
N PRO A 178 5.02 -18.36 -3.39
CA PRO A 178 4.41 -19.66 -3.24
C PRO A 178 5.52 -20.72 -3.32
N THR A 179 5.68 -21.49 -2.26
CA THR A 179 6.54 -22.67 -2.30
C THR A 179 6.04 -23.53 -3.47
N PRO A 180 6.91 -23.93 -4.43
CA PRO A 180 6.47 -24.77 -5.51
C PRO A 180 5.85 -26.04 -4.93
N GLN A 181 4.51 -26.13 -5.01
CA GLN A 181 3.81 -27.36 -4.68
C GLN A 181 4.22 -28.40 -5.70
N GLY A 182 4.94 -29.42 -5.26
CA GLY A 182 5.16 -30.64 -6.05
C GLY A 182 6.55 -30.81 -6.66
N ALA A 183 7.60 -30.81 -5.84
CA ALA A 183 8.68 -31.73 -6.04
C ALA A 183 8.49 -32.92 -5.07
N GLU A 184 7.31 -33.52 -5.07
CA GLU A 184 7.13 -34.85 -4.56
C GLU A 184 7.43 -35.85 -5.70
N ILE A 185 8.68 -36.30 -5.70
CA ILE A 185 9.12 -37.70 -5.72
C ILE A 185 8.31 -38.58 -6.68
N CYS A 186 8.85 -38.77 -7.90
CA CYS A 186 8.82 -40.08 -8.54
C CYS A 186 10.09 -40.82 -8.20
#